data_e7bd43882750f95ffbda7f5455a5b7b0
#
_entry.id   e7bd43882750f95ffbda7f5455a5b7b0
#
_cell.length_a   1.000
_cell.length_b   1.000
_cell.length_c   1.000
_cell.angle_alpha   90.00
_cell.angle_beta   90.00
_cell.angle_gamma   90.00
#
_symmetry.space_group_name_H-M   'P 1'
#
loop_
_entity.id
_entity.type
_entity.pdbx_description
1 polymer ?
#
loop_
_entity_poly.entity_id
_entity_poly.type
_entity_poly.pdbx_seq_one_letter_code
_entity_poly.pdbx_strand_id
1 'polypeptide(L)'
;MQRLITYLLLFSSSMLHAYELEVNGVYIGILGTRIAYVTSRGEETSEPCYSGDVVVPEQVTYNGRVYNVTSVADNAFAGCDELTSVHLPPTVKAISPCAFIGCTSLRSINVPQSMNVITNAAFTACTSLQQISLPKRQELVDSLTFYCCSSLTSFVLPHRIRTIRCTAMQHLSSLTDLYCFASEPPLAELGSFSLADQKKCTLHVPRETLGMYQERQVWRDFYNIVPLEDEEYEKEGYQRGDVNGDGMIDAKDLELLRLIIVNLPDDSAVRWAADINEDGVINAKDYVLLAKLI
;
A
#
# COMPACT_ATOMS: atom_id res chain seq x y z
N MET A 1 -6.70 6.88 -18.84
CA MET A 1 -5.46 6.35 -19.43
C MET A 1 -4.37 7.40 -19.67
N GLN A 2 -4.65 8.62 -20.12
CA GLN A 2 -3.61 9.66 -20.38
C GLN A 2 -2.99 10.32 -19.13
N ARG A 3 -3.64 10.32 -17.97
CA ARG A 3 -3.09 10.96 -16.75
C ARG A 3 -2.13 10.08 -15.93
N LEU A 4 -2.20 8.75 -16.06
CA LEU A 4 -1.25 7.82 -15.42
C LEU A 4 0.10 7.78 -16.16
N ILE A 5 0.09 7.99 -17.47
CA ILE A 5 1.28 7.95 -18.33
C ILE A 5 2.21 9.14 -18.07
N THR A 6 1.67 10.28 -17.63
CA THR A 6 2.47 11.49 -17.36
C THR A 6 3.34 11.36 -16.10
N TYR A 7 2.97 10.53 -15.13
CA TYR A 7 3.79 10.27 -13.94
C TYR A 7 4.90 9.24 -14.18
N LEU A 8 4.71 8.32 -15.13
CA LEU A 8 5.70 7.27 -15.43
C LEU A 8 6.83 7.74 -16.37
N LEU A 9 6.62 8.80 -17.15
CA LEU A 9 7.58 9.27 -18.17
C LEU A 9 8.62 10.26 -17.66
N LEU A 10 8.55 10.70 -16.39
CA LEU A 10 9.50 11.65 -15.83
C LEU A 10 10.72 11.03 -15.14
N PHE A 11 10.78 9.70 -15.02
CA PHE A 11 11.84 9.01 -14.27
C PHE A 11 12.70 8.02 -15.08
N SER A 12 12.63 8.05 -16.40
CA SER A 12 13.49 7.21 -17.26
C SER A 12 14.65 7.99 -17.88
N SER A 13 15.53 8.51 -17.04
CA SER A 13 16.89 8.82 -17.49
C SER A 13 17.81 8.89 -16.28
N SER A 14 18.86 8.11 -16.33
CA SER A 14 20.02 8.13 -15.45
C SER A 14 20.59 9.55 -15.29
N MET A 15 19.97 10.37 -14.46
CA MET A 15 20.61 11.55 -13.91
C MET A 15 21.12 11.17 -12.53
N LEU A 16 22.44 11.16 -12.37
CA LEU A 16 23.12 11.27 -11.09
C LEU A 16 22.58 12.54 -10.41
N HIS A 17 21.62 12.37 -9.51
CA HIS A 17 21.04 13.53 -8.83
C HIS A 17 21.74 13.67 -7.49
N ALA A 18 22.69 14.59 -7.45
CA ALA A 18 23.04 15.20 -6.20
C ALA A 18 21.78 15.87 -5.64
N TYR A 19 21.54 15.73 -4.33
CA TYR A 19 20.47 16.47 -3.66
C TYR A 19 20.75 17.99 -3.73
N GLU A 20 19.70 18.81 -3.76
CA GLU A 20 19.84 20.27 -3.74
C GLU A 20 19.93 20.83 -2.34
N LEU A 21 19.36 20.13 -1.34
CA LEU A 21 19.42 20.55 0.07
C LEU A 21 19.28 19.36 1.00
N GLU A 22 19.80 19.54 2.23
CA GLU A 22 19.62 18.63 3.35
C GLU A 22 18.78 19.31 4.43
N VAL A 23 17.75 18.64 4.93
CA VAL A 23 16.87 19.13 5.98
C VAL A 23 16.74 18.05 7.04
N ASN A 24 17.24 18.29 8.25
CA ASN A 24 17.23 17.34 9.38
C ASN A 24 17.78 15.95 9.00
N GLY A 25 18.86 15.92 8.22
CA GLY A 25 19.48 14.68 7.74
C GLY A 25 18.76 14.02 6.57
N VAL A 26 17.73 14.65 6.00
CA VAL A 26 17.00 14.14 4.81
C VAL A 26 17.50 14.88 3.57
N TYR A 27 17.97 14.12 2.59
CA TYR A 27 18.44 14.65 1.31
C TYR A 27 17.27 14.87 0.37
N ILE A 28 17.13 16.08 -0.13
CA ILE A 28 15.98 16.55 -0.89
C ILE A 28 16.41 17.02 -2.27
N GLY A 29 15.76 16.44 -3.28
CA GLY A 29 15.79 16.91 -4.65
C GLY A 29 14.61 17.84 -4.96
N ILE A 30 14.81 18.78 -5.87
CA ILE A 30 13.82 19.75 -6.31
C ILE A 30 13.39 19.46 -7.75
N LEU A 31 12.08 19.42 -7.98
CA LEU A 31 11.53 19.23 -9.31
C LEU A 31 10.55 20.36 -9.66
N GLY A 32 10.89 21.13 -10.70
CA GLY A 32 10.08 22.23 -11.17
C GLY A 32 9.92 23.34 -10.14
N THR A 33 8.70 23.83 -9.93
CA THR A 33 8.45 25.06 -9.14
C THR A 33 7.79 24.83 -7.79
N ARG A 34 7.32 23.60 -7.47
CA ARG A 34 6.53 23.31 -6.27
C ARG A 34 6.74 21.93 -5.68
N ILE A 35 7.51 21.07 -6.33
CA ILE A 35 7.67 19.66 -5.94
C ILE A 35 9.09 19.43 -5.45
N ALA A 36 9.19 18.72 -4.33
CA ALA A 36 10.41 18.15 -3.80
C ALA A 36 10.25 16.63 -3.62
N TYR A 37 11.36 15.91 -3.56
CA TYR A 37 11.38 14.48 -3.35
C TYR A 37 12.56 14.08 -2.45
N VAL A 38 12.39 13.00 -1.70
CA VAL A 38 13.50 12.40 -0.94
C VAL A 38 14.40 11.64 -1.89
N THR A 39 15.70 11.81 -1.74
CA THR A 39 16.71 11.14 -2.56
C THR A 39 17.89 10.64 -1.73
N SER A 40 18.83 9.94 -2.34
CA SER A 40 20.10 9.55 -1.72
C SER A 40 21.09 10.71 -1.71
N ARG A 41 22.15 10.55 -0.92
CA ARG A 41 23.28 11.52 -0.87
C ARG A 41 24.11 11.54 -2.16
N GLY A 42 24.00 10.51 -3.00
CA GLY A 42 24.81 10.32 -4.21
C GLY A 42 25.88 9.23 -4.04
N GLU A 43 26.41 8.72 -5.15
CA GLU A 43 27.32 7.58 -5.19
C GLU A 43 28.77 7.88 -4.74
N GLU A 44 29.15 9.14 -4.61
CA GLU A 44 30.56 9.54 -4.40
C GLU A 44 31.01 9.58 -2.93
N THR A 45 30.15 9.25 -1.99
CA THR A 45 30.50 9.37 -0.56
C THR A 45 30.65 8.00 0.10
N SER A 46 31.80 7.77 0.75
CA SER A 46 32.04 6.66 1.68
C SER A 46 31.32 6.81 3.03
N GLU A 47 30.49 7.84 3.17
CA GLU A 47 29.73 8.16 4.36
C GLU A 47 28.45 7.31 4.43
N PRO A 48 28.03 6.94 5.63
CA PRO A 48 26.86 6.11 5.79
C PRO A 48 25.62 6.77 5.20
N CYS A 49 24.83 5.95 4.56
CA CYS A 49 23.45 6.14 4.17
C CYS A 49 22.62 6.63 5.36
N TYR A 50 21.32 6.82 5.20
CA TYR A 50 20.42 7.11 6.31
C TYR A 50 20.52 6.05 7.42
N SER A 51 20.48 6.49 8.67
CA SER A 51 20.52 5.61 9.84
C SER A 51 19.50 6.04 10.91
N GLY A 52 19.12 5.11 11.81
CA GLY A 52 18.17 5.38 12.88
C GLY A 52 16.76 5.72 12.37
N ASP A 53 16.13 6.66 13.06
CA ASP A 53 14.75 7.08 12.76
C ASP A 53 14.75 8.34 11.90
N VAL A 54 14.14 8.26 10.72
CA VAL A 54 14.09 9.35 9.74
C VAL A 54 12.68 9.92 9.67
N VAL A 55 12.56 11.24 9.86
CA VAL A 55 11.30 11.97 9.68
C VAL A 55 11.42 12.85 8.44
N VAL A 56 10.63 12.52 7.41
CA VAL A 56 10.60 13.27 6.16
C VAL A 56 9.79 14.55 6.35
N PRO A 57 10.33 15.74 6.03
CA PRO A 57 9.58 16.98 6.15
C PRO A 57 8.43 17.06 5.13
N GLU A 58 7.31 17.66 5.53
CA GLU A 58 6.17 17.88 4.62
C GLU A 58 6.51 18.90 3.54
N GLN A 59 7.24 19.94 3.92
CA GLN A 59 7.63 21.05 3.07
C GLN A 59 9.08 21.45 3.32
N VAL A 60 9.72 21.96 2.29
CA VAL A 60 11.06 22.53 2.37
C VAL A 60 11.11 23.92 1.69
N THR A 61 11.98 24.78 2.17
CA THR A 61 12.21 26.10 1.55
C THR A 61 13.57 26.08 0.84
N TYR A 62 13.56 26.36 -0.46
CA TYR A 62 14.76 26.45 -1.28
C TYR A 62 14.71 27.70 -2.15
N ASN A 63 15.78 28.52 -2.11
CA ASN A 63 15.85 29.79 -2.84
C ASN A 63 14.62 30.71 -2.62
N GLY A 64 14.12 30.78 -1.37
CA GLY A 64 12.98 31.62 -0.99
C GLY A 64 11.62 31.11 -1.46
N ARG A 65 11.54 29.89 -1.97
CA ARG A 65 10.28 29.23 -2.38
C ARG A 65 10.01 28.00 -1.56
N VAL A 66 8.72 27.74 -1.29
CA VAL A 66 8.25 26.55 -0.57
C VAL A 66 7.92 25.45 -1.57
N TYR A 67 8.38 24.24 -1.27
CA TYR A 67 8.14 23.02 -2.05
C TYR A 67 7.52 21.96 -1.16
N ASN A 68 6.51 21.23 -1.64
CA ASN A 68 5.95 20.08 -0.97
C ASN A 68 6.78 18.83 -1.29
N VAL A 69 7.12 18.04 -0.28
CA VAL A 69 7.76 16.74 -0.48
C VAL A 69 6.68 15.74 -0.86
N THR A 70 6.71 15.23 -2.09
CA THR A 70 5.61 14.46 -2.68
C THR A 70 5.95 13.03 -3.04
N SER A 71 7.23 12.65 -3.00
CA SER A 71 7.66 11.29 -3.32
C SER A 71 8.99 10.93 -2.65
N VAL A 72 9.21 9.62 -2.55
CA VAL A 72 10.51 9.00 -2.29
C VAL A 72 11.04 8.52 -3.63
N ALA A 73 12.20 8.99 -4.05
CA ALA A 73 12.79 8.69 -5.36
C ALA A 73 13.35 7.26 -5.44
N ASP A 74 13.71 6.86 -6.65
CA ASP A 74 14.39 5.59 -6.92
C ASP A 74 15.66 5.49 -6.09
N ASN A 75 15.86 4.36 -5.42
CA ASN A 75 17.02 4.06 -4.59
C ASN A 75 17.30 5.06 -3.45
N ALA A 76 16.35 5.90 -3.06
CA ALA A 76 16.58 6.97 -2.08
C ALA A 76 17.19 6.49 -0.75
N PHE A 77 16.79 5.32 -0.28
CA PHE A 77 17.29 4.67 0.94
C PHE A 77 17.98 3.33 0.65
N ALA A 78 18.33 3.03 -0.61
CA ALA A 78 18.88 1.73 -0.98
C ALA A 78 20.14 1.39 -0.18
N GLY A 79 20.18 0.19 0.42
CA GLY A 79 21.30 -0.29 1.21
C GLY A 79 21.51 0.40 2.55
N CYS A 80 20.55 1.22 3.02
CA CYS A 80 20.62 1.85 4.34
C CYS A 80 20.34 0.81 5.44
N ASP A 81 21.31 -0.03 5.74
CA ASP A 81 21.19 -1.16 6.63
C ASP A 81 21.07 -0.79 8.12
N GLU A 82 21.41 0.44 8.51
CA GLU A 82 21.21 1.00 9.85
C GLU A 82 19.91 1.81 10.00
N LEU A 83 19.11 1.98 8.94
CA LEU A 83 17.82 2.67 8.98
C LEU A 83 16.81 1.85 9.76
N THR A 84 16.21 2.40 10.83
CA THR A 84 15.31 1.66 11.73
C THR A 84 13.84 1.99 11.52
N SER A 85 13.51 3.25 11.25
CA SER A 85 12.15 3.66 10.93
C SER A 85 12.12 4.86 10.00
N VAL A 86 11.01 5.00 9.23
CA VAL A 86 10.78 6.18 8.39
C VAL A 86 9.36 6.70 8.62
N HIS A 87 9.26 8.01 8.86
CA HIS A 87 7.97 8.69 8.95
C HIS A 87 7.75 9.59 7.73
N LEU A 88 6.75 9.23 6.91
CA LEU A 88 6.37 9.96 5.71
C LEU A 88 5.20 10.91 5.98
N PRO A 89 5.24 12.17 5.53
CA PRO A 89 4.14 13.11 5.67
C PRO A 89 2.99 12.79 4.70
N PRO A 90 1.76 13.30 4.94
CA PRO A 90 0.60 13.09 4.07
C PRO A 90 0.76 13.61 2.64
N THR A 91 1.74 14.49 2.39
CA THR A 91 2.06 15.00 1.06
C THR A 91 2.71 13.97 0.15
N VAL A 92 3.37 12.94 0.71
CA VAL A 92 4.01 11.87 -0.08
C VAL A 92 2.95 10.99 -0.72
N LYS A 93 3.02 10.84 -2.05
CA LYS A 93 2.05 10.13 -2.89
C LYS A 93 2.61 8.87 -3.53
N ALA A 94 3.93 8.71 -3.56
CA ALA A 94 4.58 7.57 -4.20
C ALA A 94 5.88 7.18 -3.51
N ILE A 95 6.14 5.87 -3.47
CA ILE A 95 7.43 5.27 -3.19
C ILE A 95 7.91 4.63 -4.48
N SER A 96 9.04 5.12 -5.01
CA SER A 96 9.59 4.75 -6.31
C SER A 96 10.37 3.42 -6.27
N PRO A 97 10.82 2.89 -7.43
CA PRO A 97 11.52 1.61 -7.50
C PRO A 97 12.76 1.53 -6.61
N CYS A 98 12.94 0.39 -5.96
CA CYS A 98 14.09 0.08 -5.11
C CYS A 98 14.33 1.08 -3.97
N ALA A 99 13.35 1.93 -3.61
CA ALA A 99 13.54 3.04 -2.67
C ALA A 99 14.12 2.61 -1.32
N PHE A 100 13.76 1.42 -0.81
CA PHE A 100 14.22 0.85 0.46
C PHE A 100 14.89 -0.51 0.27
N ILE A 101 15.36 -0.84 -0.93
CA ILE A 101 16.02 -2.13 -1.17
C ILE A 101 17.21 -2.32 -0.23
N GLY A 102 17.26 -3.44 0.48
CA GLY A 102 18.38 -3.76 1.38
C GLY A 102 18.40 -2.99 2.70
N CYS A 103 17.33 -2.30 3.09
CA CYS A 103 17.21 -1.69 4.42
C CYS A 103 16.96 -2.76 5.47
N THR A 104 18.01 -3.52 5.82
CA THR A 104 17.89 -4.75 6.62
C THR A 104 17.44 -4.51 8.06
N SER A 105 17.70 -3.32 8.63
CA SER A 105 17.27 -2.92 9.99
C SER A 105 15.92 -2.20 10.03
N LEU A 106 15.31 -1.90 8.88
CA LEU A 106 14.04 -1.17 8.82
C LEU A 106 12.91 -2.02 9.44
N ARG A 107 12.36 -1.55 10.56
CA ARG A 107 11.31 -2.25 11.33
C ARG A 107 9.91 -1.75 11.03
N SER A 108 9.80 -0.45 10.74
CA SER A 108 8.51 0.19 10.49
C SER A 108 8.61 1.37 9.54
N ILE A 109 7.57 1.56 8.77
CA ILE A 109 7.34 2.75 7.94
C ILE A 109 5.84 3.04 7.95
N ASN A 110 5.45 4.29 8.17
CA ASN A 110 4.06 4.65 7.96
C ASN A 110 3.80 4.91 6.48
N VAL A 111 2.75 4.32 5.95
CA VAL A 111 2.25 4.61 4.61
C VAL A 111 1.06 5.55 4.74
N PRO A 112 1.18 6.83 4.30
CA PRO A 112 0.06 7.77 4.39
C PRO A 112 -1.17 7.26 3.62
N GLN A 113 -2.37 7.43 4.19
CA GLN A 113 -3.63 7.03 3.54
C GLN A 113 -3.84 7.73 2.18
N SER A 114 -3.24 8.91 2.02
CA SER A 114 -3.27 9.68 0.78
C SER A 114 -2.27 9.21 -0.29
N MET A 115 -1.45 8.18 0.01
CA MET A 115 -0.49 7.62 -0.94
C MET A 115 -1.22 6.90 -2.07
N ASN A 116 -0.67 6.96 -3.27
CA ASN A 116 -1.25 6.31 -4.44
C ASN A 116 -0.60 4.97 -4.76
N VAL A 117 0.74 4.86 -4.60
CA VAL A 117 1.46 3.70 -5.11
C VAL A 117 2.78 3.45 -4.39
N ILE A 118 3.06 2.15 -4.19
CA ILE A 118 4.36 1.57 -3.87
C ILE A 118 4.75 0.73 -5.08
N THR A 119 5.95 0.94 -5.62
CA THR A 119 6.35 0.36 -6.91
C THR A 119 7.30 -0.83 -6.77
N ASN A 120 7.80 -1.31 -7.91
CA ASN A 120 8.68 -2.47 -8.04
C ASN A 120 9.87 -2.44 -7.06
N ALA A 121 10.15 -3.58 -6.44
CA ALA A 121 11.30 -3.82 -5.56
C ALA A 121 11.46 -2.82 -4.39
N ALA A 122 10.43 -2.01 -4.08
CA ALA A 122 10.55 -0.90 -3.13
C ALA A 122 11.05 -1.33 -1.75
N PHE A 123 10.70 -2.52 -1.27
CA PHE A 123 11.11 -3.07 0.03
C PHE A 123 11.84 -4.40 -0.06
N THR A 124 12.47 -4.70 -1.20
CA THR A 124 13.27 -5.93 -1.35
C THR A 124 14.30 -6.05 -0.24
N ALA A 125 14.36 -7.20 0.42
CA ALA A 125 15.30 -7.52 1.48
C ALA A 125 15.24 -6.59 2.72
N CYS A 126 14.08 -5.99 3.01
CA CYS A 126 13.81 -5.35 4.30
C CYS A 126 13.52 -6.42 5.36
N THR A 127 14.57 -7.16 5.75
CA THR A 127 14.43 -8.40 6.54
C THR A 127 13.88 -8.19 7.94
N SER A 128 14.01 -6.98 8.51
CA SER A 128 13.47 -6.63 9.83
C SER A 128 12.08 -5.97 9.79
N LEU A 129 11.49 -5.77 8.61
CA LEU A 129 10.19 -5.10 8.47
C LEU A 129 9.09 -5.96 9.08
N GLN A 130 8.44 -5.46 10.12
CA GLN A 130 7.44 -6.20 10.90
C GLN A 130 6.01 -5.95 10.42
N GLN A 131 5.73 -4.73 9.99
CA GLN A 131 4.41 -4.29 9.57
C GLN A 131 4.53 -3.26 8.45
N ILE A 132 3.64 -3.35 7.48
CA ILE A 132 3.44 -2.34 6.45
C ILE A 132 2.02 -2.47 5.89
N SER A 133 1.37 -1.35 5.63
CA SER A 133 0.07 -1.31 4.95
C SER A 133 0.24 -0.82 3.52
N LEU A 134 -0.44 -1.45 2.57
CA LEU A 134 -0.51 -0.93 1.21
C LEU A 134 -1.47 0.26 1.12
N PRO A 135 -1.22 1.21 0.21
CA PRO A 135 -2.20 2.26 -0.10
C PRO A 135 -3.54 1.65 -0.53
N LYS A 136 -4.66 2.12 0.02
CA LYS A 136 -6.00 1.60 -0.32
C LYS A 136 -6.34 1.68 -1.82
N ARG A 137 -5.67 2.56 -2.57
CA ARG A 137 -5.87 2.76 -4.01
C ARG A 137 -4.94 1.91 -4.88
N GLN A 138 -4.04 1.16 -4.29
CA GLN A 138 -3.09 0.33 -5.04
C GLN A 138 -3.82 -0.84 -5.70
N GLU A 139 -3.54 -1.06 -7.00
CA GLU A 139 -4.15 -2.13 -7.80
C GLU A 139 -3.15 -3.26 -8.13
N LEU A 140 -1.85 -2.99 -7.98
CA LEU A 140 -0.78 -3.90 -8.35
C LEU A 140 0.24 -4.04 -7.22
N VAL A 141 0.55 -5.28 -6.83
CA VAL A 141 1.79 -5.59 -6.10
C VAL A 141 2.82 -6.02 -7.14
N ASP A 142 3.77 -5.15 -7.44
CA ASP A 142 4.74 -5.35 -8.50
C ASP A 142 5.86 -6.31 -8.08
N SER A 143 6.66 -6.77 -9.05
CA SER A 143 7.71 -7.76 -8.83
C SER A 143 8.69 -7.30 -7.74
N LEU A 144 9.13 -8.25 -6.92
CA LEU A 144 10.12 -8.04 -5.86
C LEU A 144 9.72 -7.03 -4.76
N THR A 145 8.52 -6.43 -4.79
CA THR A 145 8.16 -5.34 -3.87
C THR A 145 8.42 -5.69 -2.41
N PHE A 146 8.07 -6.90 -1.97
CA PHE A 146 8.30 -7.40 -0.61
C PHE A 146 9.15 -8.69 -0.57
N TYR A 147 9.95 -8.91 -1.59
CA TYR A 147 10.83 -10.07 -1.65
C TYR A 147 11.79 -10.11 -0.46
N CYS A 148 11.84 -11.23 0.27
CA CYS A 148 12.66 -11.41 1.47
C CYS A 148 12.34 -10.47 2.65
N CYS A 149 11.12 -9.95 2.78
CA CYS A 149 10.67 -9.27 4.01
C CYS A 149 10.33 -10.32 5.08
N SER A 150 11.35 -11.02 5.57
CA SER A 150 11.21 -12.26 6.35
C SER A 150 10.63 -12.09 7.76
N SER A 151 10.57 -10.86 8.30
CA SER A 151 9.97 -10.56 9.60
C SER A 151 8.51 -10.14 9.56
N LEU A 152 7.90 -10.02 8.38
CA LEU A 152 6.47 -9.73 8.25
C LEU A 152 5.66 -10.93 8.80
N THR A 153 4.83 -10.68 9.80
CA THR A 153 3.96 -11.72 10.41
C THR A 153 2.56 -11.70 9.84
N SER A 154 2.07 -10.53 9.47
CA SER A 154 0.79 -10.36 8.81
C SER A 154 0.91 -9.38 7.64
N PHE A 155 0.05 -9.51 6.64
CA PHE A 155 0.02 -8.60 5.49
C PHE A 155 -1.40 -8.38 4.99
N VAL A 156 -1.69 -7.15 4.55
CA VAL A 156 -3.01 -6.76 4.07
C VAL A 156 -2.95 -6.37 2.60
N LEU A 157 -3.76 -7.04 1.80
CA LEU A 157 -4.05 -6.71 0.40
C LEU A 157 -5.39 -5.97 0.36
N PRO A 158 -5.39 -4.65 0.07
CA PRO A 158 -6.63 -3.87 0.04
C PRO A 158 -7.56 -4.30 -1.10
N HIS A 159 -8.84 -3.93 -1.00
CA HIS A 159 -9.91 -4.35 -1.92
C HIS A 159 -9.64 -4.06 -3.41
N ARG A 160 -8.80 -3.08 -3.72
CA ARG A 160 -8.49 -2.70 -5.12
C ARG A 160 -7.38 -3.49 -5.78
N ILE A 161 -6.69 -4.38 -5.05
CA ILE A 161 -5.65 -5.22 -5.65
C ILE A 161 -6.25 -6.10 -6.74
N ARG A 162 -5.69 -6.00 -7.95
CA ARG A 162 -6.09 -6.77 -9.13
C ARG A 162 -5.00 -7.74 -9.59
N THR A 163 -3.74 -7.41 -9.30
CA THR A 163 -2.60 -8.21 -9.79
C THR A 163 -1.50 -8.29 -8.75
N ILE A 164 -0.91 -9.48 -8.61
CA ILE A 164 0.32 -9.74 -7.84
C ILE A 164 1.31 -10.39 -8.79
N ARG A 165 2.42 -9.69 -9.07
CA ARG A 165 3.45 -10.15 -9.99
C ARG A 165 4.29 -11.28 -9.41
N CYS A 166 4.98 -11.99 -10.29
CA CYS A 166 5.94 -13.01 -9.86
C CYS A 166 6.99 -12.41 -8.91
N THR A 167 7.44 -13.20 -7.95
CA THR A 167 8.42 -12.81 -6.91
C THR A 167 8.00 -11.68 -5.96
N ALA A 168 6.80 -11.11 -6.11
CA ALA A 168 6.36 -9.96 -5.33
C ALA A 168 6.39 -10.19 -3.82
N MET A 169 6.00 -11.39 -3.38
CA MET A 169 5.80 -11.76 -1.98
C MET A 169 6.47 -13.11 -1.66
N GLN A 170 7.66 -13.36 -2.20
CA GLN A 170 8.43 -14.57 -1.87
C GLN A 170 9.32 -14.38 -0.65
N HIS A 171 9.58 -15.48 0.06
CA HIS A 171 10.45 -15.53 1.24
C HIS A 171 9.95 -14.67 2.41
N LEU A 172 8.64 -14.65 2.62
CA LEU A 172 7.97 -14.08 3.80
C LEU A 172 7.88 -15.14 4.90
N SER A 173 9.02 -15.62 5.38
CA SER A 173 9.12 -16.83 6.21
C SER A 173 8.40 -16.77 7.56
N SER A 174 8.10 -15.57 8.07
CA SER A 174 7.34 -15.37 9.31
C SER A 174 5.85 -15.09 9.07
N LEU A 175 5.39 -15.03 7.80
CA LEU A 175 4.00 -14.71 7.49
C LEU A 175 3.06 -15.84 7.94
N THR A 176 2.18 -15.53 8.87
CA THR A 176 1.14 -16.42 9.39
C THR A 176 -0.24 -16.09 8.87
N ASP A 177 -0.50 -14.82 8.56
CA ASP A 177 -1.81 -14.32 8.17
C ASP A 177 -1.71 -13.36 6.98
N LEU A 178 -2.48 -13.66 5.93
CA LEU A 178 -2.66 -12.80 4.76
C LEU A 178 -4.12 -12.42 4.64
N TYR A 179 -4.42 -11.14 4.76
CA TYR A 179 -5.76 -10.60 4.62
C TYR A 179 -5.94 -10.04 3.21
N CYS A 180 -6.90 -10.57 2.46
CA CYS A 180 -7.20 -10.09 1.12
C CYS A 180 -8.65 -9.62 1.03
N PHE A 181 -8.85 -8.31 0.94
CA PHE A 181 -10.17 -7.69 0.90
C PHE A 181 -10.78 -7.63 -0.50
N ALA A 182 -10.10 -8.18 -1.51
CA ALA A 182 -10.61 -8.16 -2.88
C ALA A 182 -11.81 -9.12 -3.04
N SER A 183 -12.88 -8.63 -3.67
CA SER A 183 -14.11 -9.37 -3.95
C SER A 183 -13.96 -10.47 -5.00
N GLU A 184 -12.88 -10.42 -5.77
CA GLU A 184 -12.43 -11.49 -6.65
C GLU A 184 -10.96 -11.80 -6.39
N PRO A 185 -10.55 -13.08 -6.46
CA PRO A 185 -9.15 -13.41 -6.30
C PRO A 185 -8.29 -12.65 -7.31
N PRO A 186 -7.37 -11.77 -6.86
CA PRO A 186 -6.45 -11.09 -7.76
C PRO A 186 -5.70 -12.06 -8.67
N LEU A 187 -5.33 -11.61 -9.85
CA LEU A 187 -4.43 -12.36 -10.72
C LEU A 187 -3.06 -12.47 -10.04
N ALA A 188 -2.79 -13.59 -9.40
CA ALA A 188 -1.48 -13.90 -8.86
C ALA A 188 -0.68 -14.69 -9.91
N GLU A 189 0.46 -14.14 -10.36
CA GLU A 189 1.35 -14.84 -11.28
C GLU A 189 2.02 -16.02 -10.57
N LEU A 190 2.38 -17.05 -11.30
CA LEU A 190 3.13 -18.17 -10.74
C LEU A 190 4.43 -17.69 -10.10
N GLY A 191 4.64 -18.08 -8.84
CA GLY A 191 5.79 -17.62 -8.07
C GLY A 191 5.60 -16.23 -7.42
N SER A 192 4.39 -15.69 -7.35
CA SER A 192 4.09 -14.49 -6.54
C SER A 192 4.42 -14.72 -5.08
N PHE A 193 4.10 -15.90 -4.57
CA PHE A 193 4.42 -16.37 -3.22
C PHE A 193 5.35 -17.57 -3.29
N SER A 194 6.12 -17.85 -2.24
CA SER A 194 6.78 -19.14 -2.13
C SER A 194 5.80 -20.19 -1.60
N LEU A 195 5.83 -21.39 -2.15
CA LEU A 195 4.95 -22.48 -1.71
C LEU A 195 5.17 -22.84 -0.23
N ALA A 196 6.40 -22.69 0.27
CA ALA A 196 6.72 -22.96 1.66
C ALA A 196 6.01 -21.97 2.62
N ASP A 197 5.89 -20.69 2.21
CA ASP A 197 5.20 -19.67 2.99
C ASP A 197 3.69 -19.88 2.92
N GLN A 198 3.12 -20.16 1.74
CA GLN A 198 1.70 -20.48 1.58
C GLN A 198 1.25 -21.65 2.47
N LYS A 199 2.07 -22.67 2.61
CA LYS A 199 1.80 -23.86 3.44
C LYS A 199 1.74 -23.61 4.96
N LYS A 200 2.09 -22.41 5.40
CA LYS A 200 2.06 -22.00 6.82
C LYS A 200 1.08 -20.86 7.07
N CYS A 201 0.66 -20.18 6.04
CA CYS A 201 -0.12 -18.95 6.11
C CYS A 201 -1.61 -19.23 6.01
N THR A 202 -2.40 -18.60 6.88
CA THR A 202 -3.85 -18.50 6.75
C THR A 202 -4.19 -17.33 5.85
N LEU A 203 -5.01 -17.58 4.83
CA LEU A 203 -5.55 -16.57 3.93
C LEU A 203 -6.97 -16.23 4.39
N HIS A 204 -7.18 -14.96 4.74
CA HIS A 204 -8.47 -14.40 5.12
C HIS A 204 -9.08 -13.68 3.91
N VAL A 205 -10.29 -14.06 3.50
CA VAL A 205 -10.96 -13.54 2.31
C VAL A 205 -12.42 -13.20 2.58
N PRO A 206 -13.06 -12.35 1.79
CA PRO A 206 -14.49 -12.07 1.96
C PRO A 206 -15.32 -13.35 1.93
N ARG A 207 -16.26 -13.48 2.85
CA ARG A 207 -17.08 -14.69 3.09
C ARG A 207 -17.74 -15.22 1.82
N GLU A 208 -18.29 -14.34 1.02
CA GLU A 208 -18.98 -14.65 -0.23
C GLU A 208 -18.06 -15.13 -1.35
N THR A 209 -16.75 -14.90 -1.24
CA THR A 209 -15.76 -15.24 -2.27
C THR A 209 -14.91 -16.45 -1.94
N LEU A 210 -15.10 -17.04 -0.75
CA LEU A 210 -14.29 -18.14 -0.22
C LEU A 210 -14.09 -19.27 -1.25
N GLY A 211 -15.17 -19.72 -1.91
CA GLY A 211 -15.10 -20.78 -2.93
C GLY A 211 -14.23 -20.40 -4.13
N MET A 212 -14.26 -19.13 -4.54
CA MET A 212 -13.45 -18.65 -5.66
C MET A 212 -11.95 -18.74 -5.35
N TYR A 213 -11.55 -18.39 -4.12
CA TYR A 213 -10.14 -18.48 -3.70
C TYR A 213 -9.68 -19.93 -3.56
N GLN A 214 -10.54 -20.83 -3.10
CA GLN A 214 -10.25 -22.27 -2.97
C GLN A 214 -10.04 -22.96 -4.33
N GLU A 215 -10.62 -22.44 -5.40
CA GLU A 215 -10.48 -22.98 -6.75
C GLU A 215 -9.38 -22.29 -7.57
N ARG A 216 -9.06 -21.04 -7.26
CA ARG A 216 -8.15 -20.21 -8.06
C ARG A 216 -6.71 -20.67 -7.90
N GLN A 217 -6.00 -20.84 -9.04
CA GLN A 217 -4.57 -21.16 -9.06
C GLN A 217 -3.76 -20.13 -8.23
N VAL A 218 -2.72 -20.60 -7.56
CA VAL A 218 -1.89 -19.88 -6.57
C VAL A 218 -2.62 -19.70 -5.24
N TRP A 219 -3.86 -19.24 -5.21
CA TRP A 219 -4.61 -18.98 -3.98
C TRP A 219 -5.00 -20.26 -3.24
N ARG A 220 -5.40 -21.31 -3.97
CA ARG A 220 -5.75 -22.62 -3.39
C ARG A 220 -4.59 -23.33 -2.68
N ASP A 221 -3.36 -22.85 -2.84
CA ASP A 221 -2.16 -23.46 -2.26
C ASP A 221 -1.89 -22.98 -0.83
N PHE A 222 -2.67 -22.00 -0.32
CA PHE A 222 -2.59 -21.58 1.07
C PHE A 222 -3.04 -22.69 2.02
N TYR A 223 -2.40 -22.77 3.19
CA TYR A 223 -2.64 -23.81 4.20
C TYR A 223 -4.11 -23.85 4.65
N ASN A 224 -4.65 -22.68 4.91
CA ASN A 224 -6.00 -22.49 5.35
C ASN A 224 -6.59 -21.26 4.66
N ILE A 225 -7.85 -21.33 4.24
CA ILE A 225 -8.57 -20.19 3.65
C ILE A 225 -9.85 -20.02 4.44
N VAL A 226 -9.98 -18.88 5.10
CA VAL A 226 -11.08 -18.57 6.02
C VAL A 226 -11.78 -17.27 5.64
N PRO A 227 -13.05 -17.08 6.04
CA PRO A 227 -13.72 -15.82 5.83
C PRO A 227 -13.12 -14.72 6.72
N LEU A 228 -13.12 -13.48 6.22
CA LEU A 228 -12.92 -12.26 7.01
C LEU A 228 -14.10 -12.08 7.97
N GLU A 229 -13.81 -11.59 9.17
CA GLU A 229 -14.81 -11.19 10.17
C GLU A 229 -14.95 -9.65 10.19
N ASP A 230 -16.03 -9.13 10.75
CA ASP A 230 -16.33 -7.68 10.78
C ASP A 230 -15.22 -6.85 11.44
N GLU A 231 -14.64 -7.36 12.52
CA GLU A 231 -13.55 -6.72 13.25
C GLU A 231 -12.29 -6.48 12.38
N GLU A 232 -12.07 -7.32 11.36
CA GLU A 232 -10.94 -7.18 10.43
C GLU A 232 -11.16 -6.04 9.44
N TYR A 233 -12.40 -5.82 9.00
CA TYR A 233 -12.75 -4.66 8.19
C TYR A 233 -12.56 -3.36 8.98
N GLU A 234 -13.06 -3.29 10.21
CA GLU A 234 -12.93 -2.12 11.08
C GLU A 234 -11.46 -1.81 11.41
N LYS A 235 -10.67 -2.83 11.74
CA LYS A 235 -9.24 -2.70 12.03
C LYS A 235 -8.45 -2.10 10.88
N GLU A 236 -8.82 -2.42 9.64
CA GLU A 236 -8.21 -1.86 8.45
C GLU A 236 -8.79 -0.49 8.06
N GLY A 237 -9.65 0.07 8.92
CA GLY A 237 -10.22 1.40 8.75
C GLY A 237 -11.31 1.44 7.68
N TYR A 238 -11.98 0.32 7.40
CA TYR A 238 -13.26 0.34 6.72
C TYR A 238 -14.32 0.72 7.74
N GLN A 239 -15.25 1.58 7.37
CA GLN A 239 -16.34 2.02 8.24
C GLN A 239 -17.68 1.77 7.56
N ARG A 240 -18.63 1.22 8.33
CA ARG A 240 -20.00 1.12 7.82
C ARG A 240 -20.54 2.53 7.58
N GLY A 241 -21.02 2.77 6.37
CA GLY A 241 -21.44 4.07 5.91
C GLY A 241 -20.42 4.82 5.07
N ASP A 242 -19.13 4.55 5.17
CA ASP A 242 -18.09 5.05 4.25
C ASP A 242 -18.06 4.20 3.00
N VAL A 243 -19.08 4.36 2.15
CA VAL A 243 -19.33 3.51 0.98
C VAL A 243 -18.31 3.79 -0.14
N ASN A 244 -17.79 5.01 -0.20
CA ASN A 244 -16.79 5.41 -1.20
C ASN A 244 -15.35 5.17 -0.75
N GLY A 245 -15.11 4.86 0.53
CA GLY A 245 -13.80 4.57 1.10
C GLY A 245 -12.87 5.78 1.21
N ASP A 246 -13.43 7.00 1.36
CA ASP A 246 -12.63 8.23 1.51
C ASP A 246 -12.33 8.58 2.99
N GLY A 247 -12.86 7.82 3.94
CA GLY A 247 -12.68 7.97 5.37
C GLY A 247 -13.66 8.94 6.02
N MET A 248 -14.67 9.42 5.28
CA MET A 248 -15.76 10.27 5.79
C MET A 248 -17.10 9.60 5.48
N ILE A 249 -18.07 9.83 6.35
CA ILE A 249 -19.45 9.41 6.10
C ILE A 249 -20.24 10.67 5.76
N ASP A 250 -20.48 10.90 4.45
CA ASP A 250 -21.12 12.13 3.97
C ASP A 250 -22.13 11.88 2.81
N ALA A 251 -22.64 12.97 2.23
CA ALA A 251 -23.62 12.89 1.16
C ALA A 251 -23.13 12.15 -0.10
N LYS A 252 -21.82 12.00 -0.29
CA LYS A 252 -21.26 11.24 -1.42
C LYS A 252 -21.47 9.73 -1.23
N ASP A 253 -21.41 9.26 0.02
CA ASP A 253 -21.69 7.86 0.35
C ASP A 253 -23.15 7.53 0.11
N LEU A 254 -24.04 8.45 0.50
CA LEU A 254 -25.46 8.30 0.27
C LEU A 254 -25.81 8.26 -1.23
N GLU A 255 -25.19 9.10 -2.04
CA GLU A 255 -25.36 9.08 -3.49
C GLU A 255 -24.82 7.78 -4.11
N LEU A 256 -23.65 7.31 -3.65
CA LEU A 256 -23.08 6.05 -4.12
C LEU A 256 -23.96 4.86 -3.68
N LEU A 257 -24.43 4.84 -2.43
CA LEU A 257 -25.32 3.78 -1.93
C LEU A 257 -26.61 3.69 -2.75
N ARG A 258 -27.16 4.83 -3.16
CA ARG A 258 -28.33 4.88 -4.05
C ARG A 258 -28.07 4.18 -5.39
N LEU A 259 -26.89 4.35 -5.97
CA LEU A 259 -26.49 3.68 -7.20
C LEU A 259 -26.26 2.18 -7.00
N ILE A 260 -25.70 1.80 -5.86
CA ILE A 260 -25.41 0.42 -5.48
C ILE A 260 -26.68 -0.41 -5.29
N ILE A 261 -27.72 0.16 -4.68
CA ILE A 261 -29.02 -0.54 -4.50
C ILE A 261 -29.61 -0.98 -5.84
N VAL A 262 -29.33 -0.26 -6.93
CA VAL A 262 -29.81 -0.59 -8.29
C VAL A 262 -28.87 -1.57 -8.98
N ASN A 263 -27.57 -1.47 -8.74
CA ASN A 263 -26.52 -2.30 -9.32
C ASN A 263 -25.54 -2.70 -8.22
N LEU A 264 -25.74 -3.87 -7.60
CA LEU A 264 -24.84 -4.37 -6.55
C LEU A 264 -23.39 -4.43 -7.05
N PRO A 265 -22.45 -3.78 -6.37
CA PRO A 265 -21.05 -3.84 -6.75
C PRO A 265 -20.47 -5.22 -6.47
N ASP A 266 -19.44 -5.57 -7.23
CA ASP A 266 -18.64 -6.78 -6.97
C ASP A 266 -17.58 -6.56 -5.87
N ASP A 267 -17.47 -5.35 -5.31
CA ASP A 267 -16.48 -5.00 -4.30
C ASP A 267 -16.98 -5.31 -2.89
N SER A 268 -16.32 -6.24 -2.21
CA SER A 268 -16.72 -6.73 -0.89
C SER A 268 -16.62 -5.68 0.22
N ALA A 269 -15.60 -4.82 0.19
CA ALA A 269 -15.45 -3.75 1.19
C ALA A 269 -16.55 -2.70 1.01
N VAL A 270 -16.91 -2.38 -0.26
CA VAL A 270 -18.03 -1.49 -0.57
C VAL A 270 -19.36 -2.14 -0.12
N ARG A 271 -19.54 -3.44 -0.38
CA ARG A 271 -20.73 -4.17 0.08
C ARG A 271 -20.85 -4.19 1.59
N TRP A 272 -19.75 -4.48 2.29
CA TRP A 272 -19.70 -4.44 3.75
C TRP A 272 -20.03 -3.04 4.29
N ALA A 273 -19.44 -1.99 3.73
CA ALA A 273 -19.69 -0.60 4.15
C ALA A 273 -21.14 -0.14 3.86
N ALA A 274 -21.76 -0.68 2.80
CA ALA A 274 -23.12 -0.34 2.37
C ALA A 274 -24.23 -1.06 3.15
N ASP A 275 -23.93 -2.19 3.78
CA ASP A 275 -24.86 -2.92 4.66
C ASP A 275 -24.85 -2.31 6.07
N ILE A 276 -25.59 -1.22 6.23
CA ILE A 276 -25.57 -0.38 7.44
C ILE A 276 -26.26 -1.09 8.63
N ASN A 277 -27.24 -1.93 8.35
CA ASN A 277 -28.02 -2.64 9.37
C ASN A 277 -27.55 -4.06 9.64
N GLU A 278 -26.52 -4.52 8.95
CA GLU A 278 -25.89 -5.84 9.12
C GLU A 278 -26.84 -7.02 8.84
N ASP A 279 -27.85 -6.83 8.00
CA ASP A 279 -28.79 -7.89 7.67
C ASP A 279 -28.34 -8.76 6.44
N GLY A 280 -27.17 -8.46 5.85
CA GLY A 280 -26.60 -9.12 4.69
C GLY A 280 -27.22 -8.71 3.36
N VAL A 281 -28.13 -7.73 3.36
CA VAL A 281 -28.88 -7.32 2.16
C VAL A 281 -28.84 -5.80 1.97
N ILE A 282 -28.10 -5.33 1.00
CA ILE A 282 -28.05 -3.90 0.67
C ILE A 282 -29.33 -3.46 -0.03
N ASN A 283 -30.13 -2.61 0.62
CA ASN A 283 -31.41 -2.17 0.12
C ASN A 283 -31.81 -0.78 0.67
N ALA A 284 -33.07 -0.38 0.45
CA ALA A 284 -33.57 0.91 0.88
C ALA A 284 -33.55 1.15 2.42
N LYS A 285 -33.43 0.09 3.25
CA LYS A 285 -33.30 0.28 4.70
C LYS A 285 -31.94 0.88 5.04
N ASP A 286 -30.88 0.39 4.39
CA ASP A 286 -29.50 0.88 4.56
C ASP A 286 -29.42 2.35 4.15
N TYR A 287 -30.03 2.70 3.02
CA TYR A 287 -30.12 4.09 2.57
C TYR A 287 -30.77 5.01 3.60
N VAL A 288 -31.88 4.57 4.20
CA VAL A 288 -32.58 5.33 5.25
C VAL A 288 -31.73 5.45 6.52
N LEU A 289 -30.97 4.42 6.86
CA LEU A 289 -30.09 4.44 8.02
C LEU A 289 -28.91 5.36 7.78
N LEU A 290 -28.24 5.26 6.64
CA LEU A 290 -27.13 6.14 6.27
C LEU A 290 -27.57 7.61 6.24
N ALA A 291 -28.74 7.91 5.67
CA ALA A 291 -29.30 9.26 5.64
C ALA A 291 -29.58 9.87 7.02
N LYS A 292 -29.63 9.06 8.08
CA LYS A 292 -29.76 9.53 9.47
C LYS A 292 -28.41 9.77 10.16
N LEU A 293 -27.32 9.24 9.62
CA LEU A 293 -25.97 9.41 10.14
C LEU A 293 -25.30 10.70 9.61
N ILE A 294 -25.75 11.18 8.46
CA ILE A 294 -25.30 12.42 7.80
C ILE A 294 -26.16 13.61 8.25
#